data_40659fdb4acb7056ff7d8503ed212011
#
_entry.id   40659fdb4acb7056ff7d8503ed212011
#
_cell.length_a   1.000
_cell.length_b   1.000
_cell.length_c   1.000
_cell.angle_alpha   90.00
_cell.angle_beta   90.00
_cell.angle_gamma   90.00
#
_symmetry.space_group_name_H-M   'P 1'
#
loop_
_entity.id
_entity.type
_entity.pdbx_description
1 polymer ?
#
loop_
_entity_poly.entity_id
_entity_poly.type
_entity_poly.pdbx_seq_one_letter_code
_entity_poly.pdbx_strand_id
1 'polypeptide(L)'
;MVHQYKNNGYNIVMDIASGSVHVVDDVVYDAVALLEPVIGEVMSPVQIPETARKNAEAELSKTYPAEDVKEALDEVQELINAEELYTKDIYQTYVTDFKARKTVVKALCLHIAHYCNLGCKYCFAEEG
;
A
#
# COMPACT_ATOMS: atom_id res chain seq x y z
N MET A 1 0.93 -0.36 6.15
CA MET A 1 1.04 -1.68 5.46
C MET A 1 1.25 -1.42 3.99
N VAL A 2 2.34 -1.95 3.45
CA VAL A 2 2.71 -1.81 2.03
C VAL A 2 2.52 -3.14 1.33
N HIS A 3 1.92 -3.13 0.15
CA HIS A 3 1.84 -4.28 -0.75
C HIS A 3 2.80 -4.12 -1.90
N GLN A 4 3.56 -5.17 -2.15
CA GLN A 4 4.49 -5.24 -3.27
C GLN A 4 4.12 -6.40 -4.19
N TYR A 5 4.08 -6.14 -5.50
CA TYR A 5 3.86 -7.18 -6.51
C TYR A 5 4.45 -6.79 -7.86
N LYS A 6 4.71 -7.79 -8.69
CA LYS A 6 5.19 -7.58 -10.07
C LYS A 6 4.08 -7.90 -11.05
N ASN A 7 3.84 -7.01 -12.01
CA ASN A 7 2.83 -7.19 -13.03
C ASN A 7 3.30 -6.65 -14.38
N ASN A 8 3.23 -7.46 -15.42
CA ASN A 8 3.64 -7.10 -16.79
C ASN A 8 5.05 -6.47 -16.90
N GLY A 9 6.00 -6.94 -16.07
CA GLY A 9 7.37 -6.42 -16.05
C GLY A 9 7.57 -5.16 -15.23
N TYR A 10 6.53 -4.65 -14.56
CA TYR A 10 6.63 -3.52 -13.64
C TYR A 10 6.66 -3.99 -12.19
N ASN A 11 7.50 -3.36 -11.39
CA ASN A 11 7.48 -3.49 -9.94
C ASN A 11 6.52 -2.46 -9.37
N ILE A 12 5.53 -2.91 -8.64
CA ILE A 12 4.48 -2.06 -8.09
C ILE A 12 4.55 -2.10 -6.57
N VAL A 13 4.56 -0.92 -5.98
CA VAL A 13 4.51 -0.69 -4.53
C VAL A 13 3.25 0.10 -4.23
N MET A 14 2.40 -0.43 -3.37
CA MET A 14 1.14 0.19 -2.99
C MET A 14 1.07 0.38 -1.49
N ASP A 15 0.93 1.61 -1.04
CA ASP A 15 0.60 1.90 0.35
C ASP A 15 -0.91 1.94 0.58
N ILE A 16 -1.40 0.99 1.37
CA ILE A 16 -2.85 0.80 1.58
C ILE A 16 -3.47 1.97 2.34
N ALA A 17 -2.72 2.59 3.24
CA ALA A 17 -3.28 3.63 4.10
C ALA A 17 -3.43 4.96 3.38
N SER A 18 -2.45 5.36 2.56
CA SER A 18 -2.54 6.55 1.71
C SER A 18 -3.34 6.29 0.43
N GLY A 19 -3.33 5.04 -0.07
CA GLY A 19 -3.86 4.68 -1.38
C GLY A 19 -2.90 4.98 -2.53
N SER A 20 -1.67 5.39 -2.24
CA SER A 20 -0.65 5.70 -3.24
C SER A 20 -0.13 4.43 -3.92
N VAL A 21 0.12 4.51 -5.22
CA VAL A 21 0.64 3.41 -6.04
C VAL A 21 1.83 3.92 -6.84
N HIS A 22 2.97 3.27 -6.65
CA HIS A 22 4.23 3.64 -7.30
C HIS A 22 4.72 2.52 -8.20
N VAL A 23 5.25 2.88 -9.36
CA VAL A 23 6.01 1.99 -10.24
C VAL A 23 7.47 2.32 -10.01
N VAL A 24 8.22 1.36 -9.54
CA VAL A 24 9.61 1.55 -9.09
C VAL A 24 10.56 0.59 -9.80
N ASP A 25 11.85 0.88 -9.75
CA ASP A 25 12.88 -0.03 -10.23
C ASP A 25 13.13 -1.20 -9.26
N ASP A 26 14.03 -2.12 -9.64
CA ASP A 26 14.32 -3.31 -8.83
C ASP A 26 15.01 -2.94 -7.50
N VAL A 27 15.84 -1.89 -7.48
CA VAL A 27 16.58 -1.49 -6.28
C VAL A 27 15.64 -0.89 -5.25
N VAL A 28 14.75 0.00 -5.66
CA VAL A 28 13.72 0.60 -4.78
C VAL A 28 12.74 -0.47 -4.30
N TYR A 29 12.33 -1.40 -5.18
CA TYR A 29 11.46 -2.50 -4.82
C TYR A 29 12.05 -3.37 -3.70
N ASP A 30 13.32 -3.77 -3.84
CA ASP A 30 14.03 -4.57 -2.84
C ASP A 30 14.32 -3.76 -1.57
N ALA A 31 14.60 -2.46 -1.68
CA ALA A 31 14.77 -1.56 -0.54
C ALA A 31 13.49 -1.48 0.31
N VAL A 32 12.34 -1.32 -0.31
CA VAL A 32 11.04 -1.30 0.37
C VAL A 32 10.79 -2.64 1.09
N ALA A 33 11.11 -3.78 0.45
CA ALA A 33 10.95 -5.10 1.07
C ALA A 33 11.81 -5.27 2.34
N LEU A 34 13.04 -4.74 2.33
CA LEU A 34 13.95 -4.81 3.48
C LEU A 34 13.55 -3.87 4.62
N LEU A 35 12.94 -2.74 4.28
CA LEU A 35 12.53 -1.73 5.26
C LEU A 35 11.15 -2.03 5.89
N GLU A 36 10.24 -2.72 5.19
CA GLU A 36 8.89 -3.03 5.67
C GLU A 36 8.86 -3.67 7.08
N PRO A 37 9.70 -4.70 7.42
CA PRO A 37 9.67 -5.29 8.75
C PRO A 37 10.07 -4.35 9.88
N VAL A 38 10.83 -3.29 9.55
CA VAL A 38 11.35 -2.35 10.55
C VAL A 38 10.46 -1.11 10.64
N ILE A 39 10.05 -0.57 9.49
CA ILE A 39 9.28 0.69 9.41
C ILE A 39 7.78 0.40 9.40
N GLY A 40 7.34 -0.70 8.81
CA GLY A 40 5.92 -1.07 8.72
C GLY A 40 5.23 -1.21 10.09
N GLU A 41 5.99 -1.47 11.15
CA GLU A 41 5.50 -1.52 12.54
C GLU A 41 5.52 -0.15 13.23
N VAL A 42 6.29 0.80 12.72
CA VAL A 42 6.41 2.15 13.28
C VAL A 42 5.33 3.05 12.68
N MET A 43 4.35 3.39 13.49
CA MET A 43 3.26 4.27 13.07
C MET A 43 3.77 5.68 12.72
N SER A 44 3.84 5.99 11.43
CA SER A 44 4.28 7.27 10.86
C SER A 44 5.77 7.58 11.12
N PRO A 45 6.70 6.85 10.48
CA PRO A 45 8.12 7.19 10.55
C PRO A 45 8.37 8.52 9.82
N VAL A 46 9.03 9.46 10.49
CA VAL A 46 9.48 10.71 9.87
C VAL A 46 10.78 10.49 9.10
N GLN A 47 11.61 9.56 9.56
CA GLN A 47 12.88 9.20 8.93
C GLN A 47 13.13 7.70 9.05
N ILE A 48 13.78 7.12 8.02
CA ILE A 48 14.29 5.77 8.10
C ILE A 48 15.31 5.70 9.24
N PRO A 49 15.15 4.79 10.22
CA PRO A 49 16.12 4.63 11.29
C PRO A 49 17.53 4.38 10.74
N GLU A 50 18.53 5.06 11.26
CA GLU A 50 19.93 4.97 10.79
C GLU A 50 20.45 3.52 10.72
N THR A 51 20.06 2.70 11.71
CA THR A 51 20.41 1.27 11.75
C THR A 51 19.75 0.48 10.62
N ALA A 52 18.48 0.77 10.31
CA ALA A 52 17.75 0.12 9.22
C ALA A 52 18.34 0.52 7.87
N ARG A 53 18.67 1.80 7.70
CA ARG A 53 19.32 2.32 6.49
C ARG A 53 20.66 1.64 6.23
N LYS A 54 21.55 1.56 7.23
CA LYS A 54 22.84 0.89 7.10
C LYS A 54 22.72 -0.60 6.79
N ASN A 55 21.76 -1.27 7.41
CA ASN A 55 21.50 -2.69 7.13
C ASN A 55 21.02 -2.90 5.71
N ALA A 56 20.09 -2.04 5.23
CA ALA A 56 19.60 -2.09 3.86
C ALA A 56 20.73 -1.78 2.85
N GLU A 57 21.55 -0.75 3.11
CA GLU A 57 22.74 -0.45 2.30
C GLU A 57 23.68 -1.63 2.19
N ALA A 58 24.00 -2.29 3.31
CA ALA A 58 24.91 -3.43 3.34
C ALA A 58 24.36 -4.65 2.61
N GLU A 59 23.04 -4.87 2.66
CA GLU A 59 22.42 -6.01 1.97
C GLU A 59 22.28 -5.75 0.47
N LEU A 60 21.76 -4.58 0.09
CA LEU A 60 21.52 -4.22 -1.32
C LEU A 60 22.84 -4.05 -2.10
N SER A 61 23.91 -3.55 -1.46
CA SER A 61 25.23 -3.39 -2.10
C SER A 61 25.88 -4.72 -2.50
N LYS A 62 25.33 -5.85 -2.10
CA LYS A 62 25.77 -7.16 -2.60
C LYS A 62 25.29 -7.43 -4.03
N THR A 63 24.22 -6.79 -4.45
CA THR A 63 23.55 -7.03 -5.73
C THR A 63 23.59 -5.80 -6.65
N TYR A 64 23.54 -4.61 -6.08
CA TYR A 64 23.43 -3.35 -6.79
C TYR A 64 24.63 -2.42 -6.54
N PRO A 65 24.94 -1.50 -7.46
CA PRO A 65 25.95 -0.47 -7.24
C PRO A 65 25.60 0.40 -6.02
N ALA A 66 26.61 0.80 -5.26
CA ALA A 66 26.40 1.56 -4.03
C ALA A 66 25.74 2.94 -4.27
N GLU A 67 25.93 3.51 -5.46
CA GLU A 67 25.32 4.80 -5.87
C GLU A 67 23.80 4.62 -6.07
N ASP A 68 23.38 3.57 -6.79
CA ASP A 68 21.98 3.24 -7.03
C ASP A 68 21.25 2.92 -5.71
N VAL A 69 21.93 2.18 -4.81
CA VAL A 69 21.38 1.87 -3.47
C VAL A 69 21.13 3.13 -2.65
N LYS A 70 22.05 4.08 -2.71
CA LYS A 70 21.89 5.35 -1.99
C LYS A 70 20.73 6.16 -2.56
N GLU A 71 20.65 6.26 -3.89
CA GLU A 71 19.56 6.96 -4.58
C GLU A 71 18.21 6.33 -4.24
N ALA A 72 18.10 5.00 -4.29
CA ALA A 72 16.89 4.26 -3.93
C ALA A 72 16.43 4.52 -2.48
N LEU A 73 17.36 4.54 -1.53
CA LEU A 73 17.02 4.82 -0.12
C LEU A 73 16.64 6.29 0.10
N ASP A 74 17.20 7.20 -0.67
CA ASP A 74 16.81 8.61 -0.66
C ASP A 74 15.41 8.80 -1.26
N GLU A 75 15.08 8.11 -2.36
CA GLU A 75 13.74 8.08 -2.96
C GLU A 75 12.70 7.52 -1.99
N VAL A 76 12.99 6.39 -1.34
CA VAL A 76 12.10 5.84 -0.30
C VAL A 76 11.85 6.85 0.81
N GLN A 77 12.88 7.58 1.24
CA GLN A 77 12.74 8.63 2.26
C GLN A 77 11.87 9.79 1.76
N GLU A 78 11.98 10.17 0.49
CA GLU A 78 11.13 11.21 -0.11
C GLU A 78 9.65 10.79 -0.13
N LEU A 79 9.36 9.53 -0.51
CA LEU A 79 7.99 8.98 -0.48
C LEU A 79 7.41 8.95 0.95
N ILE A 80 8.24 8.63 1.96
CA ILE A 80 7.84 8.70 3.37
C ILE A 80 7.51 10.15 3.77
N ASN A 81 8.34 11.11 3.38
CA ASN A 81 8.15 12.52 3.70
C ASN A 81 6.91 13.11 3.00
N ALA A 82 6.56 12.59 1.82
CA ALA A 82 5.35 12.94 1.09
C ALA A 82 4.07 12.29 1.64
N GLU A 83 4.18 11.45 2.66
CA GLU A 83 3.08 10.65 3.21
C GLU A 83 2.44 9.70 2.17
N GLU A 84 3.26 9.20 1.25
CA GLU A 84 2.86 8.28 0.18
C GLU A 84 3.36 6.85 0.40
N LEU A 85 4.21 6.62 1.40
CA LEU A 85 4.75 5.31 1.74
C LEU A 85 4.85 5.15 3.27
N TYR A 86 4.54 3.95 3.77
CA TYR A 86 4.50 3.61 5.21
C TYR A 86 3.61 4.54 6.04
N THR A 87 2.52 4.99 5.47
CA THR A 87 1.58 5.88 6.15
C THR A 87 0.81 5.18 7.25
N LYS A 88 0.39 5.97 8.23
CA LYS A 88 -0.42 5.48 9.34
C LYS A 88 -1.84 5.18 8.87
N ASP A 89 -2.35 3.99 9.17
CA ASP A 89 -3.77 3.69 9.00
C ASP A 89 -4.61 4.44 10.04
N ILE A 90 -5.12 5.59 9.63
CA ILE A 90 -6.04 6.40 10.45
C ILE A 90 -7.45 5.80 10.53
N TYR A 91 -7.79 4.87 9.63
CA TYR A 91 -9.11 4.27 9.56
C TYR A 91 -9.26 3.04 10.46
N GLN A 92 -8.16 2.43 10.92
CA GLN A 92 -8.18 1.23 11.76
C GLN A 92 -9.02 1.42 13.04
N THR A 93 -8.96 2.60 13.64
CA THR A 93 -9.79 2.93 14.82
C THR A 93 -11.28 3.06 14.48
N TYR A 94 -11.61 3.44 13.25
CA TYR A 94 -13.01 3.59 12.81
C TYR A 94 -13.64 2.28 12.36
N VAL A 95 -12.85 1.30 11.91
CA VAL A 95 -13.35 -0.01 11.45
C VAL A 95 -13.99 -0.80 12.59
N THR A 96 -13.47 -0.68 13.80
CA THR A 96 -14.07 -1.32 14.98
C THR A 96 -15.44 -0.74 15.33
N ASP A 97 -15.66 0.54 15.05
CA ASP A 97 -16.93 1.21 15.31
C ASP A 97 -18.03 0.89 14.28
N PHE A 98 -17.68 0.39 13.08
CA PHE A 98 -18.67 0.00 12.08
C PHE A 98 -19.61 -1.12 12.57
N LYS A 99 -19.11 -2.04 13.37
CA LYS A 99 -19.94 -3.09 13.98
C LYS A 99 -20.84 -2.58 15.09
N ALA A 100 -20.49 -1.45 15.71
CA ALA A 100 -21.23 -0.84 16.80
C ALA A 100 -22.31 0.16 16.31
N ARG A 101 -22.24 0.64 15.08
CA ARG A 101 -23.20 1.59 14.52
C ARG A 101 -24.49 0.91 14.08
N LYS A 102 -25.42 0.76 15.02
CA LYS A 102 -26.74 0.15 14.77
C LYS A 102 -27.71 1.03 13.97
N THR A 103 -27.40 2.29 13.69
CA THR A 103 -28.41 3.28 13.25
C THR A 103 -28.05 4.10 12.01
N VAL A 104 -26.87 3.93 11.39
CA VAL A 104 -26.49 4.72 10.22
C VAL A 104 -26.53 3.85 8.98
N VAL A 105 -27.58 4.01 8.17
CA VAL A 105 -27.64 3.46 6.81
C VAL A 105 -26.78 4.36 5.92
N LYS A 106 -25.64 3.85 5.44
CA LYS A 106 -24.73 4.59 4.53
C LYS A 106 -25.11 4.45 3.08
N ALA A 107 -25.72 3.33 2.72
CA ALA A 107 -26.23 3.09 1.39
C ALA A 107 -27.46 2.19 1.46
N LEU A 108 -28.47 2.51 0.67
CA LEU A 108 -29.68 1.71 0.50
C LEU A 108 -29.80 1.36 -0.98
N CYS A 109 -29.73 0.07 -1.28
CA CYS A 109 -29.95 -0.44 -2.64
C CYS A 109 -31.41 -0.90 -2.75
N LEU A 110 -32.23 -0.13 -3.47
CA LEU A 110 -33.63 -0.46 -3.72
C LEU A 110 -33.74 -1.13 -5.10
N HIS A 111 -34.12 -2.40 -5.12
CA HIS A 111 -34.44 -3.13 -6.34
C HIS A 111 -35.86 -2.75 -6.77
N ILE A 112 -35.99 -1.79 -7.66
CA ILE A 112 -37.30 -1.30 -8.17
C ILE A 112 -37.82 -2.24 -9.26
N ALA A 113 -36.93 -2.90 -10.00
CA ALA A 113 -37.28 -3.88 -11.02
C ALA A 113 -36.20 -4.98 -11.10
N HIS A 114 -36.63 -6.22 -11.27
CA HIS A 114 -35.74 -7.38 -11.46
C HIS A 114 -35.45 -7.68 -12.93
N TYR A 115 -36.19 -7.07 -13.86
CA TYR A 115 -35.98 -7.27 -15.29
C TYR A 115 -34.89 -6.36 -15.84
N CYS A 116 -33.80 -6.97 -16.31
CA CYS A 116 -32.71 -6.32 -16.99
C CYS A 116 -32.47 -7.01 -18.34
N ASN A 117 -32.21 -6.25 -19.38
CA ASN A 117 -31.86 -6.76 -20.71
C ASN A 117 -30.36 -7.07 -20.88
N LEU A 118 -29.55 -6.90 -19.83
CA LEU A 118 -28.14 -7.21 -19.83
C LEU A 118 -27.90 -8.57 -19.17
N GLY A 119 -27.35 -9.52 -19.89
CA GLY A 119 -26.97 -10.85 -19.41
C GLY A 119 -25.59 -10.86 -18.74
N CYS A 120 -25.38 -10.09 -17.68
CA CYS A 120 -24.09 -10.02 -16.98
C CYS A 120 -23.83 -11.26 -16.14
N LYS A 121 -22.78 -12.04 -16.45
CA LYS A 121 -22.39 -13.25 -15.70
C LYS A 121 -22.06 -13.02 -14.21
N TYR A 122 -21.89 -11.76 -13.80
CA TYR A 122 -21.58 -11.36 -12.42
C TYR A 122 -22.65 -10.42 -11.85
N CYS A 123 -23.89 -10.57 -12.28
CA CYS A 123 -24.98 -9.74 -11.79
C CYS A 123 -25.32 -10.12 -10.33
N PHE A 124 -25.16 -9.16 -9.41
CA PHE A 124 -25.50 -9.35 -8.00
C PHE A 124 -27.02 -9.32 -7.73
N ALA A 125 -27.82 -8.85 -8.70
CA ALA A 125 -29.26 -8.72 -8.57
C ALA A 125 -30.04 -10.00 -8.94
N GLU A 126 -29.32 -11.04 -9.37
CA GLU A 126 -29.87 -12.30 -9.91
C GLU A 126 -30.96 -12.09 -10.99
N GLU A 127 -30.88 -12.85 -12.07
CA GLU A 127 -31.97 -12.91 -13.04
C GLU A 127 -33.15 -13.64 -12.37
N GLY A 128 -34.23 -12.93 -12.16
CA GLY A 128 -35.45 -13.47 -11.61
C GLY A 128 -36.12 -14.46 -12.55
#